data_99593469ab4f49c61be95a0a4c824263
#
_entry.id   99593469ab4f49c61be95a0a4c824263
#
_cell.length_a   1.000
_cell.length_b   1.000
_cell.length_c   1.000
_cell.angle_alpha   90.00
_cell.angle_beta   90.00
_cell.angle_gamma   90.00
#
_symmetry.space_group_name_H-M   'P 1'
#
loop_
_entity.id
_entity.type
_entity.pdbx_description
1 polymer ?
#
loop_
_entity_poly.entity_id
_entity_poly.type
_entity_poly.pdbx_seq_one_letter_code
_entity_poly.pdbx_strand_id
1 'polypeptide(L)'
;MRSSDHGATWTAPQRANLASGTPEEATYGSSLASGIALRSGPHAGRLLVALRHDCCEKVGGSFVMYSDNGGASWVAGQKMVLLPQFGGGWTECQVAELTNGSVLLTSRNT
;
A
#
# COMPACT_ATOMS: atom_id res chain seq x y z
N MET A 1 -8.24 -10.86 -6.34
CA MET A 1 -9.29 -10.94 -7.37
C MET A 1 -8.92 -10.03 -8.52
N ARG A 2 -9.25 -10.40 -9.75
CA ARG A 2 -8.98 -9.63 -10.98
C ARG A 2 -10.21 -9.64 -11.85
N SER A 3 -10.53 -8.52 -12.48
CA SER A 3 -11.58 -8.39 -13.48
C SER A 3 -10.94 -8.01 -14.83
N SER A 4 -11.43 -8.59 -15.91
CA SER A 4 -11.06 -8.24 -17.29
C SER A 4 -12.22 -7.59 -18.06
N ASP A 5 -13.33 -7.36 -17.41
CA ASP A 5 -14.59 -6.85 -17.96
C ASP A 5 -15.12 -5.63 -17.18
N HIS A 6 -14.20 -4.76 -16.78
CA HIS A 6 -14.50 -3.50 -16.07
C HIS A 6 -15.25 -3.70 -14.75
N GLY A 7 -15.01 -4.81 -14.04
CA GLY A 7 -15.59 -5.06 -12.74
C GLY A 7 -16.92 -5.84 -12.76
N ALA A 8 -17.40 -6.27 -13.93
CA ALA A 8 -18.62 -7.04 -14.02
C ALA A 8 -18.48 -8.46 -13.44
N THR A 9 -17.33 -9.09 -13.67
CA THR A 9 -16.98 -10.39 -13.06
C THR A 9 -15.59 -10.37 -12.44
N TRP A 10 -15.32 -11.28 -11.52
CA TRP A 10 -14.07 -11.32 -10.76
C TRP A 10 -13.56 -12.76 -10.64
N THR A 11 -12.25 -12.93 -10.75
CA THR A 11 -11.59 -14.21 -10.44
C THR A 11 -11.76 -14.55 -8.95
N ALA A 12 -11.51 -15.80 -8.59
CA ALA A 12 -11.38 -16.19 -7.19
C ALA A 12 -10.32 -15.34 -6.46
N PRO A 13 -10.50 -15.08 -5.15
CA PRO A 13 -9.51 -14.39 -4.33
C PRO A 13 -8.17 -15.12 -4.39
N GLN A 14 -7.09 -14.36 -4.56
CA GLN A 14 -5.73 -14.87 -4.48
C GLN A 14 -4.99 -14.09 -3.39
N ARG A 15 -4.14 -14.77 -2.63
CA ARG A 15 -3.20 -14.09 -1.73
C ARG A 15 -2.24 -13.25 -2.58
N ALA A 16 -1.95 -12.05 -2.12
CA ALA A 16 -0.86 -11.27 -2.70
C ALA A 16 0.45 -12.05 -2.50
N ASN A 17 1.17 -12.28 -3.59
CA ASN A 17 2.49 -12.90 -3.54
C ASN A 17 3.47 -11.81 -3.09
N LEU A 18 3.81 -11.82 -1.80
CA LEU A 18 4.75 -10.86 -1.22
C LEU A 18 6.18 -11.37 -1.46
N ALA A 19 7.05 -10.49 -1.93
CA ALA A 19 8.46 -10.77 -2.04
C ALA A 19 9.06 -11.05 -0.65
N SER A 20 10.08 -11.91 -0.61
CA SER A 20 10.78 -12.27 0.63
C SER A 20 11.28 -11.03 1.37
N GLY A 21 11.14 -11.00 2.69
CA GLY A 21 11.53 -9.88 3.55
C GLY A 21 10.36 -9.01 4.05
N THR A 22 9.13 -9.32 3.65
CA THR A 22 7.95 -8.74 4.30
C THR A 22 7.77 -9.44 5.64
N PRO A 23 7.77 -8.73 6.78
CA PRO A 23 7.61 -9.36 8.08
C PRO A 23 6.29 -10.11 8.16
N GLU A 24 6.32 -11.39 8.45
CA GLU A 24 5.11 -12.23 8.63
C GLU A 24 4.26 -11.80 9.83
N GLU A 25 4.85 -11.06 10.75
CA GLU A 25 4.22 -10.67 12.02
C GLU A 25 3.38 -9.39 11.94
N ALA A 26 3.36 -8.72 10.80
CA ALA A 26 2.59 -7.50 10.67
C ALA A 26 1.15 -7.82 10.26
N THR A 27 0.20 -7.52 11.12
CA THR A 27 -1.21 -7.50 10.75
C THR A 27 -1.41 -6.33 9.78
N TYR A 28 -1.56 -6.65 8.50
CA TYR A 28 -1.83 -5.65 7.48
C TYR A 28 -3.32 -5.34 7.46
N GLY A 29 -3.66 -4.13 7.83
CA GLY A 29 -5.01 -3.60 7.61
C GLY A 29 -5.10 -2.98 6.21
N SER A 30 -6.22 -3.19 5.54
CA SER A 30 -6.53 -2.43 4.34
C SER A 30 -6.73 -0.95 4.71
N SER A 31 -6.07 -0.07 3.98
CA SER A 31 -6.51 1.32 3.92
C SER A 31 -7.83 1.40 3.16
N LEU A 32 -8.66 2.37 3.48
CA LEU A 32 -9.85 2.71 2.70
C LEU A 32 -9.51 3.32 1.33
N ALA A 33 -8.22 3.43 1.02
CA ALA A 33 -7.72 4.06 -0.19
C ALA A 33 -7.75 3.12 -1.40
N SER A 34 -8.05 3.70 -2.53
CA SER A 34 -7.84 3.06 -3.83
C SER A 34 -6.34 2.95 -4.14
N GLY A 35 -5.93 1.82 -4.75
CA GLY A 35 -4.63 1.74 -5.38
C GLY A 35 -4.56 2.65 -6.60
N ILE A 36 -3.34 3.06 -6.98
CA ILE A 36 -3.08 3.84 -8.19
C ILE A 36 -2.09 3.12 -9.10
N ALA A 37 -2.10 3.44 -10.39
CA ALA A 37 -1.02 3.13 -11.31
C ALA A 37 -0.27 4.42 -11.61
N LEU A 38 1.07 4.41 -11.50
CA LEU A 38 1.90 5.56 -11.86
C LEU A 38 1.78 5.83 -13.36
N ARG A 39 1.62 7.08 -13.73
CA ARG A 39 1.44 7.52 -15.11
C ARG A 39 2.71 8.02 -15.75
N SER A 40 3.69 8.42 -14.95
CA SER A 40 4.91 9.11 -15.41
C SER A 40 6.18 8.53 -14.79
N GLY A 41 7.33 8.96 -15.32
CA GLY A 41 8.64 8.62 -14.83
C GLY A 41 9.11 7.20 -15.19
N PRO A 42 10.26 6.78 -14.63
CA PRO A 42 10.89 5.49 -14.96
C PRO A 42 10.08 4.27 -14.50
N HIS A 43 9.09 4.47 -13.65
CA HIS A 43 8.23 3.43 -13.13
C HIS A 43 6.76 3.59 -13.60
N ALA A 44 6.54 4.21 -14.76
CA ALA A 44 5.20 4.29 -15.33
C ALA A 44 4.57 2.89 -15.47
N GLY A 45 3.32 2.73 -15.05
CA GLY A 45 2.64 1.43 -14.98
C GLY A 45 2.79 0.68 -13.64
N ARG A 46 3.70 1.10 -12.75
CA ARG A 46 3.81 0.54 -11.40
C ARG A 46 2.50 0.73 -10.63
N LEU A 47 2.00 -0.34 -10.07
CA LEU A 47 0.86 -0.28 -9.16
C LEU A 47 1.32 0.05 -7.75
N LEU A 48 0.61 0.94 -7.07
CA LEU A 48 0.84 1.30 -5.68
C LEU A 48 -0.43 1.07 -4.86
N VAL A 49 -0.28 0.50 -3.68
CA VAL A 49 -1.36 0.35 -2.68
C VAL A 49 -0.83 0.80 -1.33
N ALA A 50 -1.50 1.77 -0.72
CA ALA A 50 -1.19 2.18 0.64
C ALA A 50 -1.82 1.22 1.64
N LEU A 51 -1.06 0.84 2.65
CA LEU A 51 -1.46 -0.08 3.69
C LEU A 51 -1.06 0.48 5.05
N ARG A 52 -1.85 0.15 6.05
CA ARG A 52 -1.43 0.31 7.44
C ARG A 52 -0.83 -0.99 7.95
N HIS A 53 0.06 -0.89 8.88
CA HIS A 53 0.49 -2.02 9.66
C HIS A 53 0.24 -1.72 11.14
N ASP A 54 -0.48 -2.63 11.79
CA ASP A 54 -0.66 -2.62 13.23
C ASP A 54 0.41 -3.55 13.82
N CYS A 55 1.38 -2.98 14.50
CA CYS A 55 2.33 -3.79 15.25
C CYS A 55 1.87 -3.98 16.68
N CYS A 56 2.19 -5.13 17.23
CA CYS A 56 1.76 -5.66 18.53
C CYS A 56 2.12 -4.82 19.76
N GLU A 57 2.81 -3.69 19.62
CA GLU A 57 3.24 -2.84 20.74
C GLU A 57 2.90 -1.36 20.56
N LYS A 58 1.73 -1.04 20.04
CA LYS A 58 1.23 0.35 19.91
C LYS A 58 1.99 1.26 18.94
N VAL A 59 2.84 0.74 18.10
CA VAL A 59 3.55 1.50 17.09
C VAL A 59 2.97 1.15 15.72
N GLY A 60 1.82 1.72 15.42
CA GLY A 60 1.24 1.64 14.09
C GLY A 60 2.05 2.44 13.07
N GLY A 61 1.93 2.12 11.81
CA GLY A 61 2.58 2.83 10.72
C GLY A 61 1.87 2.63 9.39
N SER A 62 2.29 3.41 8.42
CA SER A 62 1.83 3.27 7.04
C SER A 62 3.00 2.87 6.14
N PHE A 63 2.71 2.19 5.07
CA PHE A 63 3.67 1.87 4.03
C PHE A 63 2.96 1.72 2.69
N VAL A 64 3.73 1.66 1.63
CA VAL A 64 3.23 1.43 0.29
C VAL A 64 3.74 0.08 -0.20
N MET A 65 2.86 -0.77 -0.66
CA MET A 65 3.23 -1.91 -1.48
C MET A 65 3.22 -1.50 -2.95
N TYR A 66 4.16 -2.01 -3.72
CA TYR A 66 4.20 -1.77 -5.16
C TYR A 66 4.36 -3.06 -5.95
N SER A 67 3.89 -3.03 -7.20
CA SER A 67 4.04 -4.10 -8.17
C SER A 67 4.45 -3.54 -9.52
N ASP A 68 5.47 -4.15 -10.12
CA ASP A 68 5.96 -3.82 -11.48
C ASP A 68 5.49 -4.83 -12.54
N ASN A 69 4.66 -5.80 -12.15
CA ASN A 69 4.21 -6.89 -13.01
C ASN A 69 2.67 -7.06 -13.02
N GLY A 70 1.95 -5.95 -12.93
CA GLY A 70 0.49 -5.94 -13.01
C GLY A 70 -0.20 -6.64 -11.83
N GLY A 71 0.44 -6.67 -10.66
CA GLY A 71 -0.11 -7.27 -9.44
C GLY A 71 0.18 -8.77 -9.28
N ALA A 72 1.04 -9.36 -10.12
CA ALA A 72 1.42 -10.78 -10.00
C ALA A 72 2.28 -11.02 -8.75
N SER A 73 3.13 -10.06 -8.39
CA SER A 73 3.87 -10.05 -7.13
C SER A 73 3.95 -8.63 -6.59
N TRP A 74 4.18 -8.52 -5.28
CA TRP A 74 4.20 -7.26 -4.56
C TRP A 74 5.44 -7.15 -3.69
N VAL A 75 5.99 -5.95 -3.59
CA VAL A 75 7.12 -5.59 -2.75
C VAL A 75 6.67 -4.56 -1.73
N ALA A 76 7.01 -4.75 -0.47
CA ALA A 76 6.79 -3.75 0.56
C ALA A 76 7.85 -2.65 0.46
N GLY A 77 7.40 -1.41 0.36
CA GLY A 77 8.27 -0.25 0.47
C GLY A 77 8.69 0.02 1.91
N GLN A 78 9.37 1.14 2.11
CA GLN A 78 9.79 1.55 3.44
C GLN A 78 8.58 1.76 4.36
N LYS A 79 8.66 1.22 5.56
CA LYS A 79 7.69 1.48 6.62
C LYS A 79 7.93 2.86 7.20
N MET A 80 6.86 3.63 7.31
CA MET A 80 6.86 4.89 8.05
C MET A 80 6.31 4.62 9.43
N VAL A 81 7.15 4.82 10.43
CA VAL A 81 6.82 4.67 11.84
C VAL A 81 6.45 6.03 12.39
N LEU A 82 5.36 6.08 13.16
CA LEU A 82 4.99 7.30 13.86
C LEU A 82 5.99 7.62 14.94
N LEU A 83 6.37 8.88 15.00
CA LEU A 83 7.13 9.36 16.15
C LEU A 83 6.22 9.39 17.39
N PRO A 84 6.69 8.92 18.55
CA PRO A 84 5.86 8.76 19.76
C PRO A 84 5.11 10.02 20.22
N GLN A 85 5.63 11.21 19.88
CA GLN A 85 5.01 12.48 20.23
C GLN A 85 3.67 12.76 19.51
N PHE A 86 3.31 11.99 18.48
CA PHE A 86 2.06 12.18 17.77
C PHE A 86 0.95 11.22 18.23
N GLY A 87 1.18 10.40 19.26
CA GLY A 87 0.19 9.75 20.17
C GLY A 87 -0.64 8.73 19.46
N GLY A 88 -0.89 8.22 18.58
CA GLY A 88 -1.84 7.24 18.01
C GLY A 88 -1.28 6.40 16.85
N GLY A 89 -2.05 5.46 16.41
CA GLY A 89 -1.73 4.70 15.21
C GLY A 89 -2.09 5.46 13.94
N TRP A 90 -1.28 5.40 12.89
CA TRP A 90 -1.69 5.85 11.56
C TRP A 90 -2.66 4.84 10.96
N THR A 91 -3.83 5.35 10.66
CA THR A 91 -4.89 4.58 10.03
C THR A 91 -5.17 5.17 8.64
N GLU A 92 -6.04 4.67 7.87
CA GLU A 92 -6.59 5.29 6.65
C GLU A 92 -5.56 6.10 5.83
N CYS A 93 -4.65 5.40 5.17
CA CYS A 93 -3.62 6.02 4.34
C CYS A 93 -4.01 6.00 2.85
N GLN A 94 -3.55 7.00 2.11
CA GLN A 94 -3.81 7.15 0.69
C GLN A 94 -2.57 7.62 -0.06
N VAL A 95 -2.41 7.18 -1.30
CA VAL A 95 -1.33 7.60 -2.19
C VAL A 95 -1.87 8.40 -3.36
N ALA A 96 -1.08 9.37 -3.81
CA ALA A 96 -1.34 10.13 -5.03
C ALA A 96 -0.03 10.39 -5.78
N GLU A 97 -0.07 10.33 -7.10
CA GLU A 97 1.02 10.77 -7.96
C GLU A 97 0.89 12.27 -8.21
N LEU A 98 1.93 13.03 -7.94
CA LEU A 98 2.00 14.46 -8.20
C LEU A 98 2.46 14.74 -9.62
N THR A 99 2.20 15.96 -10.10
CA THR A 99 2.54 16.37 -11.47
C THR A 99 4.03 16.33 -11.80
N ASN A 100 4.88 16.42 -10.78
CA ASN A 100 6.34 16.31 -10.92
C ASN A 100 6.85 14.85 -10.87
N GLY A 101 5.96 13.85 -10.82
CA GLY A 101 6.27 12.44 -10.76
C GLY A 101 6.63 11.92 -9.37
N SER A 102 6.60 12.76 -8.33
CA SER A 102 6.73 12.29 -6.96
C SER A 102 5.43 11.65 -6.46
N VAL A 103 5.54 10.81 -5.44
CA VAL A 103 4.40 10.15 -4.79
C VAL A 103 4.21 10.75 -3.41
N LEU A 104 3.01 11.23 -3.15
CA LEU A 104 2.57 11.69 -1.85
C LEU A 104 1.83 10.55 -1.14
N LEU A 105 2.21 10.27 0.11
CA LEU A 105 1.43 9.43 1.01
C LEU A 105 0.86 10.32 2.12
N THR A 106 -0.44 10.24 2.32
CA THR A 106 -1.13 10.88 3.44
C THR A 106 -1.70 9.80 4.35
N SER A 107 -1.78 10.10 5.63
CA SER A 107 -2.33 9.18 6.63
C SER A 107 -3.07 9.96 7.69
N ARG A 108 -4.21 9.41 8.13
CA ARG A 108 -4.95 9.95 9.26
C ARG A 108 -4.21 9.61 10.54
N ASN A 109 -3.99 10.61 11.37
CA ASN A 109 -3.51 10.46 12.73
C ASN A 109 -4.71 10.37 13.70
N THR A 110 -4.70 9.42 14.63
CA THR A 110 -5.76 9.20 15.64
C THR A 110 -5.21 9.34 17.03
#